data_2e1539e8ee6cd407d09a9e1a1e479fa6
#
_entry.id   2e1539e8ee6cd407d09a9e1a1e479fa6
#
_cell.length_a   1.000
_cell.length_b   1.000
_cell.length_c   1.000
_cell.angle_alpha   90.00
_cell.angle_beta   90.00
_cell.angle_gamma   90.00
#
_symmetry.space_group_name_H-M   'P 1'
#
loop_
_entity.id
_entity.type
_entity.pdbx_description
1 polymer ?
#
loop_
_entity_poly.entity_id
_entity_poly.type
_entity_poly.pdbx_seq_one_letter_code
_entity_poly.pdbx_strand_id
1 'polypeptide(L)'
;IGYRPPEFELYGVSLDDRGARYAEMLKLIRALWTQDSVDFAGRFYTIKGTIEPKPSRPIPIWLGGWGDLSLKRAAQLGDAWVPGPTANLEKLLAAQTKYRACLVDAGKDPSAAPTPLTREVVVADTRERAWELAEKYVMVNYRDEYGGGWKHPLIGSQDQTPVDQLAALTTDRFVIGNPDDCVKAIRRFGDTFGVDRLICRLYFPGMPHDHIMR
;
A
#
# COMPACT_ATOMS: atom_id res chain seq x y z
N ILE A 1 -4.02 -7.37 -1.88
CA ILE A 1 -4.05 -8.85 -1.81
C ILE A 1 -3.58 -9.31 -0.44
N GLY A 2 -4.30 -10.22 0.20
CA GLY A 2 -3.97 -10.77 1.51
C GLY A 2 -2.66 -11.57 1.51
N TYR A 3 -2.08 -11.78 2.69
CA TYR A 3 -0.83 -12.51 2.86
C TYR A 3 -0.74 -13.34 4.14
N ARG A 4 -1.70 -13.21 5.07
CA ARG A 4 -1.70 -13.93 6.35
C ARG A 4 -2.40 -15.27 6.20
N PRO A 5 -1.70 -16.43 6.35
CA PRO A 5 -2.32 -17.74 6.19
C PRO A 5 -3.58 -17.95 7.04
N PRO A 6 -3.64 -17.57 8.34
CA PRO A 6 -4.83 -17.77 9.15
C PRO A 6 -6.09 -17.06 8.62
N GLU A 7 -5.93 -15.91 7.92
CA GLU A 7 -7.05 -15.21 7.31
C GLU A 7 -7.62 -16.01 6.13
N PHE A 8 -6.75 -16.63 5.32
CA PHE A 8 -7.17 -17.47 4.21
C PHE A 8 -7.88 -18.74 4.68
N GLU A 9 -7.36 -19.36 5.75
CA GLU A 9 -7.99 -20.52 6.39
C GLU A 9 -9.38 -20.17 6.92
N LEU A 10 -9.51 -19.02 7.61
CA LEU A 10 -10.78 -18.52 8.15
C LEU A 10 -11.85 -18.33 7.05
N TYR A 11 -11.44 -17.84 5.88
CA TYR A 11 -12.35 -17.63 4.75
C TYR A 11 -12.47 -18.85 3.83
N GLY A 12 -11.82 -19.97 4.11
CA GLY A 12 -11.89 -21.19 3.31
C GLY A 12 -11.34 -21.02 1.89
N VAL A 13 -10.35 -20.13 1.70
CA VAL A 13 -9.74 -19.87 0.38
C VAL A 13 -8.25 -20.20 0.39
N SER A 14 -7.75 -20.71 -0.75
CA SER A 14 -6.33 -21.05 -0.89
C SER A 14 -5.46 -19.80 -0.97
N LEU A 15 -4.40 -19.76 -0.17
CA LEU A 15 -3.35 -18.74 -0.24
C LEU A 15 -2.61 -18.80 -1.59
N ASP A 16 -2.44 -19.98 -2.17
CA ASP A 16 -1.68 -20.17 -3.41
C ASP A 16 -2.42 -19.58 -4.62
N ASP A 17 -3.74 -19.64 -4.61
CA ASP A 17 -4.58 -19.09 -5.68
C ASP A 17 -4.81 -17.57 -5.58
N ARG A 18 -4.37 -16.93 -4.50
CA ARG A 18 -4.68 -15.51 -4.24
C ARG A 18 -4.35 -14.56 -5.40
N GLY A 19 -3.24 -14.81 -6.08
CA GLY A 19 -2.80 -13.97 -7.20
C GLY A 19 -3.69 -14.10 -8.44
N ALA A 20 -4.07 -15.34 -8.80
CA ALA A 20 -4.93 -15.64 -9.94
C ALA A 20 -6.38 -15.18 -9.66
N ARG A 21 -6.90 -15.50 -8.47
CA ARG A 21 -8.23 -15.05 -8.00
C ARG A 21 -8.35 -13.52 -8.01
N TYR A 22 -7.32 -12.81 -7.53
CA TYR A 22 -7.28 -11.35 -7.51
C TYR A 22 -7.29 -10.76 -8.92
N ALA A 23 -6.49 -11.30 -9.84
CA ALA A 23 -6.46 -10.85 -11.21
C ALA A 23 -7.81 -11.05 -11.93
N GLU A 24 -8.47 -12.17 -11.70
CA GLU A 24 -9.81 -12.45 -12.24
C GLU A 24 -10.86 -11.52 -11.65
N MET A 25 -10.83 -11.30 -10.33
CA MET A 25 -11.74 -10.37 -9.64
C MET A 25 -11.62 -8.93 -10.17
N LEU A 26 -10.40 -8.44 -10.45
CA LEU A 26 -10.21 -7.11 -11.02
C LEU A 26 -10.84 -6.96 -12.41
N LYS A 27 -10.71 -7.98 -13.26
CA LYS A 27 -11.36 -8.00 -14.58
C LYS A 27 -12.88 -8.00 -14.45
N LEU A 28 -13.41 -8.80 -13.55
CA LEU A 28 -14.84 -8.88 -13.28
C LEU A 28 -15.39 -7.55 -12.74
N ILE A 29 -14.70 -6.91 -11.79
CA ILE A 29 -15.10 -5.61 -11.26
C ILE A 29 -15.16 -4.56 -12.39
N ARG A 30 -14.15 -4.49 -13.26
CA ARG A 30 -14.18 -3.56 -14.39
C ARG A 30 -15.34 -3.86 -15.34
N ALA A 31 -15.59 -5.11 -15.67
CA ALA A 31 -16.72 -5.51 -16.50
C ALA A 31 -18.06 -5.06 -15.90
N LEU A 32 -18.26 -5.35 -14.59
CA LEU A 32 -19.47 -4.95 -13.86
C LEU A 32 -19.68 -3.42 -13.82
N TRP A 33 -18.61 -2.64 -13.75
CA TRP A 33 -18.69 -1.19 -13.72
C TRP A 33 -18.96 -0.54 -15.09
N THR A 34 -18.55 -1.20 -16.18
CA THR A 34 -18.52 -0.58 -17.52
C THR A 34 -19.46 -1.19 -18.54
N GLN A 35 -19.94 -2.42 -18.34
CA GLN A 35 -20.83 -3.12 -19.26
C GLN A 35 -22.27 -3.12 -18.74
N ASP A 36 -23.23 -2.95 -19.62
CA ASP A 36 -24.66 -2.97 -19.27
C ASP A 36 -25.08 -4.32 -18.73
N SER A 37 -24.55 -5.40 -19.30
CA SER A 37 -24.75 -6.77 -18.82
C SER A 37 -23.45 -7.55 -18.93
N VAL A 38 -23.18 -8.37 -17.93
CA VAL A 38 -21.98 -9.20 -17.83
C VAL A 38 -22.37 -10.66 -17.88
N ASP A 39 -21.73 -11.43 -18.76
CA ASP A 39 -21.73 -12.90 -18.76
C ASP A 39 -20.28 -13.34 -18.59
N PHE A 40 -19.87 -13.55 -17.35
CA PHE A 40 -18.49 -13.83 -16.98
C PHE A 40 -18.39 -15.25 -16.44
N ALA A 41 -17.60 -16.10 -17.11
CA ALA A 41 -17.30 -17.46 -16.71
C ALA A 41 -15.77 -17.59 -16.52
N GLY A 42 -15.31 -17.42 -15.29
CA GLY A 42 -13.90 -17.54 -14.91
C GLY A 42 -13.62 -18.83 -14.14
N ARG A 43 -12.39 -18.97 -13.69
CA ARG A 43 -11.98 -20.10 -12.81
C ARG A 43 -12.58 -19.99 -11.41
N PHE A 44 -12.69 -18.77 -10.89
CA PHE A 44 -13.08 -18.49 -9.50
C PHE A 44 -14.45 -17.84 -9.38
N TYR A 45 -14.89 -17.14 -10.43
CA TYR A 45 -16.16 -16.42 -10.42
C TYR A 45 -16.95 -16.72 -11.68
N THR A 46 -18.24 -16.98 -11.50
CA THR A 46 -19.21 -17.11 -12.59
C THR A 46 -20.39 -16.21 -12.26
N ILE A 47 -20.61 -15.18 -13.10
CA ILE A 47 -21.66 -14.18 -12.89
C ILE A 47 -22.34 -13.90 -14.22
N LYS A 48 -23.67 -13.93 -14.19
CA LYS A 48 -24.50 -13.47 -15.29
C LYS A 48 -25.51 -12.46 -14.76
N GLY A 49 -25.43 -11.22 -15.26
CA GLY A 49 -26.32 -10.16 -14.77
C GLY A 49 -25.73 -8.77 -14.90
N THR A 50 -26.32 -7.85 -14.18
CA THR A 50 -25.92 -6.43 -14.13
C THR A 50 -25.79 -5.96 -12.69
N ILE A 51 -25.08 -4.86 -12.48
CA ILE A 51 -25.02 -4.15 -11.21
C ILE A 51 -25.49 -2.70 -11.43
N GLU A 52 -26.32 -2.22 -10.54
CA GLU A 52 -26.82 -0.82 -10.56
C GLU A 52 -26.71 -0.19 -9.16
N PRO A 53 -26.48 1.13 -9.05
CA PRO A 53 -26.21 2.05 -10.16
C PRO A 53 -24.79 1.87 -10.71
N LYS A 54 -24.61 2.17 -11.99
CA LYS A 54 -23.26 2.24 -12.61
C LYS A 54 -22.49 3.44 -12.07
N PRO A 55 -21.15 3.35 -11.96
CA PRO A 55 -20.32 4.50 -11.65
C PRO A 55 -20.54 5.61 -12.68
N SER A 56 -20.83 6.83 -12.21
CA SER A 56 -21.00 8.00 -13.07
C SER A 56 -19.71 8.48 -13.75
N ARG A 57 -18.57 7.99 -13.29
CA ARG A 57 -17.24 8.26 -13.82
C ARG A 57 -16.34 7.03 -13.62
N PRO A 58 -15.27 6.86 -14.41
CA PRO A 58 -14.32 5.79 -14.18
C PRO A 58 -13.74 5.84 -12.74
N ILE A 59 -13.80 4.71 -12.05
CA ILE A 59 -13.21 4.56 -10.70
C ILE A 59 -11.80 4.00 -10.88
N PRO A 60 -10.74 4.72 -10.49
CA PRO A 60 -9.39 4.20 -10.60
C PRO A 60 -9.15 3.08 -9.58
N ILE A 61 -8.53 2.00 -10.03
CA ILE A 61 -8.15 0.86 -9.19
C ILE A 61 -6.65 0.94 -8.92
N TRP A 62 -6.27 1.17 -7.67
CA TRP A 62 -4.88 1.20 -7.26
C TRP A 62 -4.49 -0.11 -6.58
N LEU A 63 -3.38 -0.70 -7.02
CA LEU A 63 -2.94 -2.00 -6.54
C LEU A 63 -1.67 -1.89 -5.71
N GLY A 64 -1.69 -2.51 -4.52
CA GLY A 64 -0.53 -2.64 -3.67
C GLY A 64 0.27 -3.93 -3.94
N GLY A 65 1.41 -4.05 -3.29
CA GLY A 65 2.31 -5.21 -3.32
C GLY A 65 3.71 -4.85 -3.79
N TRP A 66 4.69 -5.70 -3.39
CA TRP A 66 6.12 -5.40 -3.56
C TRP A 66 6.85 -6.40 -4.47
N GLY A 67 6.33 -7.61 -4.61
CA GLY A 67 6.95 -8.62 -5.46
C GLY A 67 6.76 -8.33 -6.96
N ASP A 68 7.66 -8.83 -7.80
CA ASP A 68 7.66 -8.56 -9.25
C ASP A 68 6.32 -8.90 -9.91
N LEU A 69 5.66 -9.99 -9.51
CA LEU A 69 4.32 -10.35 -9.99
C LEU A 69 3.24 -9.33 -9.56
N SER A 70 3.41 -8.67 -8.40
CA SER A 70 2.48 -7.64 -7.94
C SER A 70 2.65 -6.36 -8.73
N LEU A 71 3.89 -5.95 -8.99
CA LEU A 71 4.22 -4.79 -9.83
C LEU A 71 3.72 -4.98 -11.26
N LYS A 72 3.95 -6.16 -11.84
CA LYS A 72 3.43 -6.51 -13.17
C LYS A 72 1.90 -6.45 -13.21
N ARG A 73 1.23 -6.99 -12.19
CA ARG A 73 -0.24 -6.94 -12.09
C ARG A 73 -0.74 -5.50 -11.93
N ALA A 74 -0.07 -4.68 -11.12
CA ALA A 74 -0.42 -3.27 -10.98
C ALA A 74 -0.32 -2.52 -12.32
N ALA A 75 0.74 -2.76 -13.08
CA ALA A 75 0.92 -2.18 -14.40
C ALA A 75 -0.14 -2.65 -15.42
N GLN A 76 -0.48 -3.92 -15.44
CA GLN A 76 -1.40 -4.51 -16.42
C GLN A 76 -2.88 -4.25 -16.09
N LEU A 77 -3.28 -4.41 -14.83
CA LEU A 77 -4.69 -4.43 -14.41
C LEU A 77 -5.11 -3.23 -13.56
N GLY A 78 -4.15 -2.49 -13.00
CA GLY A 78 -4.39 -1.30 -12.20
C GLY A 78 -4.25 -0.01 -12.99
N ASP A 79 -4.65 1.08 -12.31
CA ASP A 79 -4.47 2.46 -12.78
C ASP A 79 -3.30 3.13 -12.07
N ALA A 80 -2.88 2.61 -10.90
CA ALA A 80 -1.66 2.98 -10.21
C ALA A 80 -1.14 1.81 -9.36
N TRP A 81 0.16 1.84 -9.05
CA TRP A 81 0.76 1.07 -7.97
C TRP A 81 0.81 1.92 -6.71
N VAL A 82 0.26 1.43 -5.61
CA VAL A 82 0.30 2.09 -4.30
C VAL A 82 1.21 1.31 -3.36
N PRO A 83 2.45 1.77 -3.13
CA PRO A 83 3.35 1.13 -2.19
C PRO A 83 2.88 1.32 -0.75
N GLY A 84 2.97 0.24 0.04
CA GLY A 84 2.74 0.29 1.48
C GLY A 84 3.87 1.04 2.21
N PRO A 85 3.71 1.34 3.51
CA PRO A 85 4.61 2.23 4.24
C PRO A 85 5.95 1.60 4.67
N THR A 86 6.12 0.29 4.52
CA THR A 86 7.24 -0.46 5.11
C THR A 86 8.60 -0.25 4.45
N ALA A 87 8.64 0.14 3.17
CA ALA A 87 9.90 0.35 2.45
C ALA A 87 10.54 1.70 2.78
N ASN A 88 11.87 1.70 2.98
CA ASN A 88 12.67 2.91 2.94
C ASN A 88 12.73 3.49 1.51
N LEU A 89 13.30 4.68 1.39
CA LEU A 89 13.32 5.40 0.11
C LEU A 89 14.10 4.65 -0.98
N GLU A 90 15.22 4.01 -0.64
CA GLU A 90 16.02 3.23 -1.59
C GLU A 90 15.22 2.10 -2.22
N LYS A 91 14.57 1.27 -1.40
CA LYS A 91 13.74 0.15 -1.88
C LYS A 91 12.50 0.63 -2.64
N LEU A 92 11.94 1.77 -2.21
CA LEU A 92 10.83 2.39 -2.90
C LEU A 92 11.20 2.79 -4.34
N LEU A 93 12.35 3.44 -4.52
CA LEU A 93 12.87 3.84 -5.84
C LEU A 93 13.21 2.65 -6.73
N ALA A 94 13.84 1.61 -6.16
CA ALA A 94 14.12 0.36 -6.89
C ALA A 94 12.83 -0.32 -7.39
N ALA A 95 11.79 -0.37 -6.54
CA ALA A 95 10.50 -0.93 -6.93
C ALA A 95 9.77 -0.05 -7.96
N GLN A 96 9.87 1.28 -7.85
CA GLN A 96 9.31 2.20 -8.84
C GLN A 96 9.95 2.01 -10.23
N THR A 97 11.26 1.81 -10.29
CA THR A 97 11.97 1.53 -11.53
C THR A 97 11.43 0.27 -12.20
N LYS A 98 11.24 -0.82 -11.43
CA LYS A 98 10.63 -2.06 -11.93
C LYS A 98 9.19 -1.85 -12.39
N TYR A 99 8.40 -1.12 -11.61
CA TYR A 99 7.00 -0.82 -11.96
C TYR A 99 6.89 -0.03 -13.27
N ARG A 100 7.75 0.97 -13.46
CA ARG A 100 7.81 1.76 -14.69
C ARG A 100 8.18 0.89 -15.91
N ALA A 101 9.11 -0.05 -15.76
CA ALA A 101 9.41 -1.03 -16.82
C ALA A 101 8.18 -1.90 -17.14
N CYS A 102 7.45 -2.38 -16.13
CA CYS A 102 6.21 -3.13 -16.33
C CYS A 102 5.11 -2.32 -17.02
N LEU A 103 5.05 -0.99 -16.82
CA LEU A 103 4.11 -0.12 -17.55
C LEU A 103 4.46 -0.07 -19.04
N VAL A 104 5.75 0.08 -19.39
CA VAL A 104 6.21 0.04 -20.78
C VAL A 104 5.84 -1.30 -21.43
N ASP A 105 6.11 -2.42 -20.76
CA ASP A 105 5.75 -3.77 -21.22
C ASP A 105 4.23 -3.95 -21.41
N ALA A 106 3.44 -3.21 -20.64
CA ALA A 106 1.98 -3.19 -20.75
C ALA A 106 1.44 -2.18 -21.79
N GLY A 107 2.31 -1.48 -22.52
CA GLY A 107 1.94 -0.46 -23.50
C GLY A 107 1.41 0.83 -22.89
N LYS A 108 1.74 1.12 -21.64
CA LYS A 108 1.33 2.32 -20.91
C LYS A 108 2.49 3.32 -20.79
N ASP A 109 2.18 4.60 -20.76
CA ASP A 109 3.17 5.66 -20.52
C ASP A 109 3.49 5.77 -19.02
N PRO A 110 4.75 5.49 -18.59
CA PRO A 110 5.13 5.62 -17.19
C PRO A 110 5.08 7.05 -16.65
N SER A 111 5.16 8.07 -17.52
CA SER A 111 5.14 9.48 -17.09
C SER A 111 3.72 9.96 -16.74
N ALA A 112 2.70 9.32 -17.31
CA ALA A 112 1.30 9.62 -17.05
C ALA A 112 0.72 8.85 -15.84
N ALA A 113 1.47 7.85 -15.31
CA ALA A 113 1.00 7.03 -14.21
C ALA A 113 1.00 7.81 -12.90
N PRO A 114 -0.11 7.79 -12.12
CA PRO A 114 -0.13 8.36 -10.78
C PRO A 114 0.92 7.73 -9.87
N THR A 115 1.46 8.53 -8.95
CA THR A 115 2.50 8.11 -8.00
C THR A 115 2.00 8.27 -6.55
N PRO A 116 0.97 7.51 -6.13
CA PRO A 116 0.50 7.54 -4.75
C PRO A 116 1.53 6.90 -3.82
N LEU A 117 1.59 7.37 -2.58
CA LEU A 117 2.46 6.83 -1.55
C LEU A 117 1.74 6.74 -0.21
N THR A 118 1.81 5.58 0.45
CA THR A 118 1.29 5.41 1.80
C THR A 118 2.41 5.59 2.82
N ARG A 119 2.19 6.40 3.85
CA ARG A 119 3.14 6.58 4.98
C ARG A 119 2.43 6.62 6.32
N GLU A 120 3.11 6.14 7.36
CA GLU A 120 2.76 6.39 8.75
C GLU A 120 3.01 7.86 9.06
N VAL A 121 2.00 8.54 9.61
CA VAL A 121 2.08 9.97 9.91
C VAL A 121 1.70 10.20 11.37
N VAL A 122 2.58 10.87 12.11
CA VAL A 122 2.31 11.31 13.48
C VAL A 122 2.80 12.75 13.64
N VAL A 123 1.86 13.67 13.80
CA VAL A 123 2.15 15.10 13.99
C VAL A 123 1.79 15.49 15.42
N ALA A 124 2.63 16.29 16.05
CA ALA A 124 2.34 16.91 17.34
C ALA A 124 2.97 18.31 17.41
N ASP A 125 2.64 19.10 18.46
CA ASP A 125 3.16 20.46 18.62
C ASP A 125 4.69 20.49 18.73
N THR A 126 5.31 19.42 19.27
CA THR A 126 6.74 19.27 19.35
C THR A 126 7.21 17.94 18.75
N ARG A 127 8.46 17.89 18.31
CA ARG A 127 9.09 16.67 17.78
C ARG A 127 9.10 15.55 18.84
N GLU A 128 9.46 15.90 20.06
CA GLU A 128 9.55 14.97 21.19
C GLU A 128 8.19 14.30 21.43
N ARG A 129 7.12 15.10 21.42
CA ARG A 129 5.76 14.57 21.62
C ARG A 129 5.32 13.67 20.47
N ALA A 130 5.63 14.00 19.23
CA ALA A 130 5.34 13.16 18.08
C ALA A 130 6.08 11.81 18.16
N TRP A 131 7.34 11.83 18.60
CA TRP A 131 8.14 10.62 18.79
C TRP A 131 7.63 9.74 19.94
N GLU A 132 7.22 10.32 21.06
CA GLU A 132 6.56 9.58 22.15
C GLU A 132 5.28 8.87 21.68
N LEU A 133 4.44 9.55 20.89
CA LEU A 133 3.23 8.98 20.32
C LEU A 133 3.54 7.87 19.33
N ALA A 134 4.54 8.08 18.46
CA ALA A 134 4.96 7.07 17.50
C ALA A 134 5.51 5.83 18.20
N GLU A 135 6.37 5.99 19.22
CA GLU A 135 6.91 4.88 19.99
C GLU A 135 5.80 4.09 20.68
N LYS A 136 4.82 4.79 21.23
CA LYS A 136 3.72 4.17 21.97
C LYS A 136 2.70 3.45 21.06
N TYR A 137 2.40 3.97 19.88
CA TYR A 137 1.27 3.51 19.07
C TYR A 137 1.68 2.93 17.71
N VAL A 138 2.65 3.53 17.01
CA VAL A 138 3.11 3.02 15.71
C VAL A 138 3.95 1.78 15.91
N MET A 139 4.88 1.82 16.87
CA MET A 139 5.84 0.74 17.10
C MET A 139 5.23 -0.56 17.62
N VAL A 140 4.03 -0.52 18.20
CA VAL A 140 3.30 -1.75 18.59
C VAL A 140 3.11 -2.65 17.38
N ASN A 141 2.57 -2.11 16.28
CA ASN A 141 2.37 -2.88 15.05
C ASN A 141 3.69 -3.43 14.48
N TYR A 142 4.75 -2.63 14.52
CA TYR A 142 6.03 -3.05 13.95
C TYR A 142 6.70 -4.15 14.79
N ARG A 143 6.62 -4.07 16.12
CA ARG A 143 7.14 -5.11 17.04
C ARG A 143 6.33 -6.39 16.95
N ASP A 144 5.00 -6.27 17.00
CA ASP A 144 4.11 -7.43 17.04
C ASP A 144 4.03 -8.14 15.68
N GLU A 145 3.90 -7.37 14.60
CA GLU A 145 3.75 -7.95 13.27
C GLU A 145 5.08 -8.41 12.67
N TYR A 146 6.14 -7.62 12.82
CA TYR A 146 7.42 -7.89 12.15
C TYR A 146 8.49 -8.44 13.09
N GLY A 147 8.37 -8.23 14.39
CA GLY A 147 9.19 -8.87 15.44
C GLY A 147 8.73 -10.28 15.80
N GLY A 148 7.45 -10.61 15.61
CA GLY A 148 6.82 -11.87 16.01
C GLY A 148 7.09 -13.08 15.09
N GLY A 149 8.15 -13.04 14.28
CA GLY A 149 8.56 -14.19 13.44
C GLY A 149 8.01 -14.17 12.02
N TRP A 150 7.08 -13.29 11.67
CA TRP A 150 6.68 -13.09 10.29
C TRP A 150 7.72 -12.26 9.53
N LYS A 151 8.29 -12.87 8.49
CA LYS A 151 9.34 -12.24 7.69
C LYS A 151 8.75 -11.31 6.62
N HIS A 152 8.79 -10.02 6.87
CA HIS A 152 8.42 -9.04 5.86
C HIS A 152 9.60 -8.79 4.89
N PRO A 153 9.40 -8.84 3.57
CA PRO A 153 10.51 -8.75 2.60
C PRO A 153 11.25 -7.41 2.57
N LEU A 154 10.73 -6.37 3.21
CA LEU A 154 11.29 -5.01 3.16
C LEU A 154 11.73 -4.48 4.52
N ILE A 155 11.67 -5.27 5.58
CA ILE A 155 11.93 -4.82 6.95
C ILE A 155 12.41 -5.98 7.81
N GLY A 156 13.15 -5.70 8.86
CA GLY A 156 13.65 -6.70 9.80
C GLY A 156 14.80 -7.52 9.22
N SER A 157 14.73 -8.85 9.35
CA SER A 157 15.81 -9.77 8.94
C SER A 157 16.15 -9.72 7.43
N GLN A 158 15.26 -9.16 6.60
CA GLN A 158 15.48 -9.08 5.15
C GLN A 158 16.34 -7.89 4.75
N ASP A 159 16.33 -6.81 5.52
CA ASP A 159 17.11 -5.60 5.25
C ASP A 159 17.99 -5.16 6.44
N GLN A 160 18.07 -6.01 7.46
CA GLN A 160 18.82 -5.76 8.70
C GLN A 160 18.35 -4.51 9.47
N THR A 161 17.17 -3.96 9.16
CA THR A 161 16.62 -2.85 9.93
C THR A 161 16.08 -3.36 11.26
N PRO A 162 16.52 -2.83 12.41
CA PRO A 162 15.97 -3.21 13.71
C PRO A 162 14.50 -2.80 13.79
N VAL A 163 13.60 -3.79 13.87
CA VAL A 163 12.13 -3.55 13.90
C VAL A 163 11.62 -3.01 15.22
N ASP A 164 12.43 -3.07 16.27
CA ASP A 164 12.15 -2.61 17.63
C ASP A 164 12.66 -1.17 17.91
N GLN A 165 13.36 -0.56 16.93
CA GLN A 165 13.95 0.77 17.08
C GLN A 165 13.27 1.79 16.19
N LEU A 166 12.48 2.69 16.77
CA LEU A 166 11.78 3.74 16.04
C LEU A 166 12.73 4.59 15.20
N ALA A 167 13.88 4.98 15.74
CA ALA A 167 14.86 5.82 15.02
C ALA A 167 15.36 5.15 13.73
N ALA A 168 15.64 3.84 13.78
CA ALA A 168 16.09 3.09 12.60
C ALA A 168 14.97 2.94 11.55
N LEU A 169 13.73 2.76 12.00
CA LEU A 169 12.58 2.63 11.11
C LEU A 169 12.13 3.96 10.52
N THR A 170 12.26 5.06 11.27
CA THR A 170 11.77 6.38 10.84
C THR A 170 12.53 6.91 9.63
N THR A 171 13.83 6.59 9.50
CA THR A 171 14.65 7.05 8.40
C THR A 171 14.02 6.65 7.06
N ASP A 172 13.60 7.63 6.29
CA ASP A 172 13.02 7.48 4.94
C ASP A 172 11.73 6.61 4.84
N ARG A 173 11.07 6.33 5.98
CA ARG A 173 9.81 5.56 5.99
C ARG A 173 8.64 6.35 6.52
N PHE A 174 8.80 7.08 7.63
CA PHE A 174 7.71 7.71 8.34
C PHE A 174 7.70 9.23 8.19
N VAL A 175 6.57 9.84 8.47
CA VAL A 175 6.39 11.28 8.59
C VAL A 175 6.04 11.55 10.05
N ILE A 176 7.06 11.78 10.89
CA ILE A 176 6.90 11.93 12.34
C ILE A 176 7.64 13.19 12.80
N GLY A 177 6.94 14.07 13.50
CA GLY A 177 7.54 15.27 14.06
C GLY A 177 6.54 16.39 14.31
N ASN A 178 7.09 17.61 14.51
CA ASN A 178 6.28 18.81 14.46
C ASN A 178 5.84 19.13 13.02
N PRO A 179 4.96 20.10 12.78
CA PRO A 179 4.50 20.44 11.43
C PRO A 179 5.62 20.69 10.42
N ASP A 180 6.68 21.40 10.83
CA ASP A 180 7.81 21.71 9.95
C ASP A 180 8.61 20.46 9.56
N ASP A 181 8.81 19.52 10.51
CA ASP A 181 9.45 18.24 10.25
C ASP A 181 8.63 17.42 9.25
N CYS A 182 7.32 17.38 9.44
CA CYS A 182 6.41 16.64 8.56
C CYS A 182 6.39 17.25 7.15
N VAL A 183 6.35 18.57 7.01
CA VAL A 183 6.45 19.25 5.70
C VAL A 183 7.76 18.91 5.00
N LYS A 184 8.89 18.92 5.73
CA LYS A 184 10.19 18.54 5.15
C LYS A 184 10.21 17.09 4.67
N ALA A 185 9.67 16.17 5.47
CA ALA A 185 9.59 14.76 5.09
C ALA A 185 8.70 14.55 3.85
N ILE A 186 7.53 15.19 3.79
CA ILE A 186 6.61 15.11 2.64
C ILE A 186 7.28 15.68 1.38
N ARG A 187 7.91 16.84 1.47
CA ARG A 187 8.63 17.44 0.33
C ARG A 187 9.73 16.50 -0.17
N ARG A 188 10.49 15.88 0.73
CA ARG A 188 11.54 14.92 0.34
C ARG A 188 10.96 13.75 -0.46
N PHE A 189 9.81 13.19 -0.07
CA PHE A 189 9.15 12.16 -0.88
C PHE A 189 8.66 12.71 -2.22
N GLY A 190 8.14 13.93 -2.26
CA GLY A 190 7.77 14.62 -3.50
C GLY A 190 8.95 14.75 -4.45
N ASP A 191 10.05 15.31 -3.97
CA ASP A 191 11.25 15.61 -4.77
C ASP A 191 11.97 14.34 -5.24
N THR A 192 11.97 13.27 -4.42
CA THR A 192 12.77 12.07 -4.69
C THR A 192 11.98 10.97 -5.39
N PHE A 193 10.74 10.70 -4.96
CA PHE A 193 9.88 9.64 -5.52
C PHE A 193 8.86 10.18 -6.52
N GLY A 194 8.59 11.48 -6.50
CA GLY A 194 7.60 12.11 -7.37
C GLY A 194 6.16 11.90 -6.87
N VAL A 195 5.94 11.92 -5.55
CA VAL A 195 4.61 11.72 -4.95
C VAL A 195 3.64 12.79 -5.42
N ASP A 196 2.54 12.37 -6.03
CA ASP A 196 1.41 13.22 -6.40
C ASP A 196 0.23 13.11 -5.41
N ARG A 197 0.16 12.01 -4.65
CA ARG A 197 -0.87 11.74 -3.64
C ARG A 197 -0.28 11.02 -2.45
N LEU A 198 -0.35 11.65 -1.26
CA LEU A 198 0.06 11.03 -0.01
C LEU A 198 -1.16 10.44 0.71
N ILE A 199 -1.11 9.14 1.02
CA ILE A 199 -2.08 8.44 1.84
C ILE A 199 -1.51 8.36 3.25
N CYS A 200 -2.04 9.19 4.14
CA CYS A 200 -1.59 9.23 5.53
C CYS A 200 -2.27 8.14 6.36
N ARG A 201 -1.49 7.26 6.97
CA ARG A 201 -1.95 6.37 8.01
C ARG A 201 -1.81 7.09 9.34
N LEU A 202 -2.94 7.56 9.86
CA LEU A 202 -3.01 8.41 11.06
C LEU A 202 -3.52 7.66 12.29
N TYR A 203 -4.18 6.51 12.09
CA TYR A 203 -4.80 5.75 13.16
C TYR A 203 -3.99 4.49 13.48
N PHE A 204 -3.68 4.31 14.76
CA PHE A 204 -2.97 3.14 15.28
C PHE A 204 -3.72 2.57 16.48
N PRO A 205 -3.62 1.24 16.74
CA PRO A 205 -4.31 0.61 17.86
C PRO A 205 -4.02 1.31 19.19
N GLY A 206 -5.08 1.63 19.92
CA GLY A 206 -5.00 2.32 21.23
C GLY A 206 -4.72 3.83 21.18
N MET A 207 -4.51 4.41 19.99
CA MET A 207 -4.34 5.87 19.87
C MET A 207 -5.67 6.58 20.12
N PRO A 208 -5.75 7.56 21.03
CA PRO A 208 -6.95 8.33 21.26
C PRO A 208 -7.37 9.13 20.02
N HIS A 209 -8.67 9.12 19.73
CA HIS A 209 -9.22 9.78 18.54
C HIS A 209 -8.87 11.28 18.47
N ASP A 210 -8.83 11.97 19.62
CA ASP A 210 -8.49 13.39 19.70
C ASP A 210 -7.08 13.72 19.17
N HIS A 211 -6.16 12.76 19.18
CA HIS A 211 -4.82 12.94 18.58
C HIS A 211 -4.85 12.89 17.05
N ILE A 212 -5.87 12.28 16.47
CA ILE A 212 -5.99 12.14 15.00
C ILE A 212 -6.69 13.37 14.42
N MET A 213 -7.57 14.00 15.21
CA MET A 213 -8.40 15.12 14.77
C MET A 213 -7.76 16.50 14.97
N ARG A 214 -6.54 16.55 15.51
CA ARG A 214 -5.74 17.79 15.63
C ARG A 214 -4.81 17.97 14.45
#